data_639cf28940501c0f2953824ae6ea9fcc
#
_entry.id   639cf28940501c0f2953824ae6ea9fcc
#
_cell.length_a   1.000
_cell.length_b   1.000
_cell.length_c   1.000
_cell.angle_alpha   90.00
_cell.angle_beta   90.00
_cell.angle_gamma   90.00
#
_symmetry.space_group_name_H-M   'P 1'
#
loop_
_entity.id
_entity.type
_entity.pdbx_description
1 polymer ?
#
loop_
_entity_poly.entity_id
_entity_poly.type
_entity_poly.pdbx_seq_one_letter_code
_entity_poly.pdbx_strand_id
1 'polypeptide(L)'
;MIQREKRYVEVDVRFSTEGRLRPLQIIFDKGQVYKIDKIKDICRRAADVGGVGDRYTCMIQGKERELWFEDGRWFVAAKVISEKTH
;
A
#
# COMPACT_ATOMS: atom_id res chain seq x y z
N MET A 1 -19.78 7.43 -8.83
CA MET A 1 -19.13 7.28 -7.53
C MET A 1 -17.97 6.32 -7.61
N ILE A 2 -16.85 6.67 -7.02
CA ILE A 2 -15.68 5.83 -7.04
C ILE A 2 -15.66 4.99 -5.79
N GLN A 3 -15.61 3.69 -5.97
CA GLN A 3 -15.48 2.77 -4.86
C GLN A 3 -14.05 2.27 -4.79
N ARG A 4 -13.63 1.93 -3.60
CA ARG A 4 -12.30 1.37 -3.38
C ARG A 4 -12.42 0.09 -2.61
N GLU A 5 -11.51 -0.79 -2.87
CA GLU A 5 -11.45 -2.06 -2.17
C GLU A 5 -10.04 -2.31 -1.69
N LYS A 6 -9.93 -3.14 -0.67
CA LYS A 6 -8.66 -3.55 -0.13
C LYS A 6 -8.05 -4.56 -1.09
N ARG A 7 -6.88 -4.26 -1.61
CA ARG A 7 -6.17 -5.20 -2.48
C ARG A 7 -4.84 -5.52 -1.83
N TYR A 8 -4.67 -6.77 -1.47
CA TYR A 8 -3.42 -7.20 -0.85
C TYR A 8 -2.33 -7.30 -1.90
N VAL A 9 -1.14 -6.86 -1.54
CA VAL A 9 0.02 -6.85 -2.43
C VAL A 9 1.22 -7.45 -1.72
N GLU A 10 2.12 -7.96 -2.51
CA GLU A 10 3.39 -8.46 -2.01
C GLU A 10 4.34 -7.27 -1.89
N VAL A 11 5.10 -7.21 -0.82
CA VAL A 11 6.01 -6.10 -0.58
C VAL A 11 7.33 -6.64 -0.06
N ASP A 12 8.42 -6.20 -0.64
CA ASP A 12 9.74 -6.48 -0.09
C ASP A 12 10.00 -5.47 1.01
N VAL A 13 10.45 -5.97 2.15
CA VAL A 13 10.64 -5.12 3.32
C VAL A 13 12.03 -5.29 3.90
N ARG A 14 12.43 -4.33 4.69
CA ARG A 14 13.67 -4.40 5.46
C ARG A 14 13.34 -4.13 6.91
N PHE A 15 13.87 -4.96 7.78
CA PHE A 15 13.85 -4.69 9.21
C PHE A 15 15.19 -4.07 9.59
N SER A 16 15.13 -2.95 10.30
CA SER A 16 16.35 -2.34 10.80
C SER A 16 16.79 -3.08 12.06
N THR A 17 18.00 -2.80 12.51
CA THR A 17 18.50 -3.34 13.77
C THR A 17 17.70 -2.87 14.95
N GLU A 18 16.92 -1.80 14.79
CA GLU A 18 16.05 -1.27 15.84
C GLU A 18 14.62 -1.83 15.74
N GLY A 19 14.40 -2.78 14.83
CA GLY A 19 13.08 -3.39 14.69
C GLY A 19 12.09 -2.59 13.88
N ARG A 20 12.54 -1.62 13.10
CA ARG A 20 11.65 -0.84 12.26
C ARG A 20 11.46 -1.51 10.93
N LEU A 21 10.20 -1.56 10.51
CA LEU A 21 9.81 -2.17 9.26
C LEU A 21 9.74 -1.10 8.18
N ARG A 22 10.46 -1.33 7.09
CA ARG A 22 10.49 -0.38 5.98
C ARG A 22 10.15 -1.08 4.67
N PRO A 23 9.07 -0.69 4.00
CA PRO A 23 8.76 -1.25 2.70
C PRO A 23 9.71 -0.68 1.64
N LEU A 24 10.22 -1.54 0.77
CA LEU A 24 11.19 -1.16 -0.25
C LEU A 24 10.58 -1.10 -1.63
N GLN A 25 9.72 -2.04 -1.96
CA GLN A 25 9.06 -2.07 -3.26
C GLN A 25 7.81 -2.93 -3.20
N ILE A 26 6.86 -2.59 -4.06
CA ILE A 26 5.57 -3.27 -4.15
C ILE A 26 5.57 -4.13 -5.40
N ILE A 27 5.13 -5.37 -5.27
CA ILE A 27 5.05 -6.30 -6.39
C ILE A 27 3.58 -6.61 -6.63
N PHE A 28 3.09 -6.26 -7.81
CA PHE A 28 1.69 -6.51 -8.16
C PHE A 28 1.53 -7.84 -8.87
N ASP A 29 0.28 -8.25 -9.04
CA ASP A 29 -0.06 -9.58 -9.51
C ASP A 29 0.66 -10.03 -10.76
N LYS A 30 0.94 -9.15 -11.68
CA LYS A 30 1.56 -9.53 -12.94
C LYS A 30 3.07 -9.36 -12.92
N GLY A 31 3.63 -9.31 -11.73
CA GLY A 31 5.08 -9.17 -11.59
C GLY A 31 5.58 -7.76 -11.77
N GLN A 32 4.68 -6.79 -11.87
CA GLN A 32 5.07 -5.40 -11.95
C GLN A 32 5.65 -4.95 -10.62
N VAL A 33 6.82 -4.32 -10.65
CA VAL A 33 7.51 -3.89 -9.44
C VAL A 33 7.57 -2.37 -9.41
N TYR A 34 7.14 -1.81 -8.29
CA TYR A 34 7.19 -0.38 -8.06
C TYR A 34 8.06 -0.08 -6.86
N LYS A 35 9.19 0.55 -7.12
CA LYS A 35 10.14 0.90 -6.08
C LYS A 35 9.62 2.08 -5.28
N ILE A 36 9.77 2.02 -3.97
CA ILE A 36 9.40 3.12 -3.10
C ILE A 36 10.61 4.03 -2.97
N ASP A 37 10.49 5.24 -3.49
CA ASP A 37 11.60 6.17 -3.49
C ASP A 37 11.81 6.83 -2.14
N LYS A 38 10.71 7.07 -1.43
CA LYS A 38 10.77 7.76 -0.16
C LYS A 38 9.50 7.47 0.63
N ILE A 39 9.63 7.34 1.94
CA ILE A 39 8.49 7.25 2.85
C ILE A 39 8.37 8.61 3.52
N LYS A 40 7.25 9.29 3.27
CA LYS A 40 7.05 10.63 3.77
C LYS A 40 6.44 10.64 5.17
N ASP A 41 5.63 9.65 5.48
CA ASP A 41 4.93 9.63 6.75
C ASP A 41 4.45 8.23 7.06
N ILE A 42 4.37 7.91 8.33
CA ILE A 42 3.82 6.66 8.82
C ILE A 42 2.90 7.00 9.97
N CYS A 43 1.64 6.62 9.87
CA CYS A 43 0.71 6.86 10.97
C CYS A 43 -0.34 5.76 11.04
N ARG A 44 -0.83 5.51 12.25
CA ARG A 44 -1.86 4.52 12.45
C ARG A 44 -3.21 5.17 12.30
N ARG A 45 -4.06 4.62 11.44
CA ARG A 45 -5.39 5.18 11.25
C ARG A 45 -6.32 4.19 10.56
N ALA A 46 -7.61 4.51 10.57
CA ALA A 46 -8.60 3.70 9.90
C ALA A 46 -8.46 3.88 8.39
N ALA A 47 -8.60 2.78 7.67
CA ALA A 47 -8.57 2.80 6.21
C ALA A 47 -9.99 2.93 5.67
N ASP A 48 -10.15 3.67 4.58
CA ASP A 48 -11.44 3.82 3.94
C ASP A 48 -12.03 2.51 3.50
N VAL A 49 -11.18 1.53 3.24
CA VAL A 49 -11.60 0.21 2.78
C VAL A 49 -11.82 -0.77 3.94
N GLY A 50 -11.76 -0.27 5.18
CA GLY A 50 -12.01 -1.07 6.37
C GLY A 50 -10.75 -1.42 7.13
N GLY A 51 -10.90 -1.61 8.44
CA GLY A 51 -9.81 -1.97 9.33
C GLY A 51 -8.99 -0.78 9.78
N VAL A 52 -8.07 -1.05 10.68
CA VAL A 52 -7.14 -0.05 11.19
C VAL A 52 -5.74 -0.60 10.95
N GLY A 53 -4.88 0.19 10.36
CA GLY A 53 -3.52 -0.25 10.08
C GLY A 53 -2.54 0.89 10.15
N ASP A 54 -1.30 0.58 9.83
CA ASP A 54 -0.26 1.59 9.71
C ASP A 54 -0.23 2.06 8.27
N ARG A 55 -0.49 3.33 8.06
CA ARG A 55 -0.48 3.93 6.73
C ARG A 55 0.89 4.50 6.44
N TYR A 56 1.51 4.03 5.38
CA TYR A 56 2.78 4.52 4.90
C TYR A 56 2.51 5.40 3.67
N THR A 57 2.79 6.68 3.78
CA THR A 57 2.66 7.58 2.66
C THR A 57 3.98 7.56 1.90
N CYS A 58 3.95 7.03 0.70
CA CYS A 58 5.15 6.73 -0.08
C CYS A 58 5.20 7.54 -1.36
N MET A 59 6.41 7.90 -1.78
CA MET A 59 6.61 8.47 -3.11
C MET A 59 7.03 7.36 -4.05
N ILE A 60 6.29 7.18 -5.11
CA ILE A 60 6.56 6.16 -6.12
C ILE A 60 6.43 6.82 -7.48
N GLN A 61 7.52 6.84 -8.24
CA GLN A 61 7.55 7.44 -9.56
C GLN A 61 7.03 8.88 -9.56
N GLY A 62 7.43 9.64 -8.54
CA GLY A 62 7.06 11.04 -8.44
C GLY A 62 5.65 11.30 -7.97
N LYS A 63 4.93 10.27 -7.59
CA LYS A 63 3.55 10.42 -7.10
C LYS A 63 3.43 9.90 -5.69
N GLU A 64 2.57 10.53 -4.92
CA GLU A 64 2.32 10.13 -3.56
C GLU A 64 1.29 9.00 -3.56
N ARG A 65 1.61 7.91 -2.87
CA ARG A 65 0.75 6.74 -2.79
C ARG A 65 0.67 6.27 -1.34
N GLU A 66 -0.44 5.66 -0.97
CA GLU A 66 -0.63 5.12 0.37
C GLU A 66 -0.52 3.61 0.33
N LEU A 67 0.28 3.07 1.24
CA LEU A 67 0.46 1.65 1.42
C LEU A 67 0.15 1.33 2.86
N TRP A 68 -0.63 0.30 3.11
CA TRP A 68 -1.13 -0.03 4.43
C TRP A 68 -0.59 -1.36 4.92
N PHE A 69 -0.28 -1.42 6.20
CA PHE A 69 0.17 -2.64 6.84
C PHE A 69 -0.77 -2.95 8.01
N GLU A 70 -1.38 -4.12 7.97
CA GLU A 70 -2.33 -4.54 8.98
C GLU A 70 -2.20 -6.05 9.17
N ASP A 71 -2.01 -6.49 10.40
CA ASP A 71 -1.94 -7.92 10.73
C ASP A 71 -0.95 -8.70 9.86
N GLY A 72 0.21 -8.12 9.64
CA GLY A 72 1.26 -8.79 8.89
C GLY A 72 1.09 -8.79 7.39
N ARG A 73 0.10 -8.08 6.88
CA ARG A 73 -0.18 -8.04 5.44
C ARG A 73 -0.20 -6.61 4.94
N TRP A 74 0.20 -6.45 3.69
CA TRP A 74 0.22 -5.14 3.03
C TRP A 74 -0.92 -5.04 2.05
N PHE A 75 -1.54 -3.87 1.98
CA PHE A 75 -2.61 -3.67 1.00
C PHE A 75 -2.62 -2.22 0.52
N VAL A 76 -3.27 -2.02 -0.63
CA VAL A 76 -3.55 -0.70 -1.17
C VAL A 76 -5.05 -0.57 -1.33
N ALA A 77 -5.55 0.66 -1.31
CA ALA A 77 -6.94 0.94 -1.59
C ALA A 77 -7.07 1.12 -3.09
N ALA A 78 -7.49 0.07 -3.77
CA ALA A 78 -7.58 0.08 -5.22
C ALA A 78 -8.96 0.53 -5.67
N LYS A 79 -9.02 1.21 -6.81
CA LYS A 79 -10.29 1.56 -7.40
C LYS A 79 -10.97 0.30 -7.91
N VAL A 80 -12.27 0.20 -7.65
CA VAL A 80 -13.07 -0.83 -8.24
C VAL A 80 -13.59 -0.30 -9.56
N ILE A 81 -13.21 -0.92 -10.65
CA ILE A 81 -13.66 -0.52 -11.96
C ILE A 81 -14.82 -1.40 -12.33
N SER A 82 -15.98 -0.79 -12.48
CA SER A 82 -17.15 -1.51 -12.90
C SER A 82 -17.01 -1.90 -14.35
N GLU A 83 -17.16 -3.13 -14.62
CA GLU A 83 -17.08 -3.57 -15.97
C GLU A 83 -18.31 -3.41 -16.66
N LYS A 84 -19.18 -2.74 -16.30
CA LYS A 84 -20.35 -2.60 -16.86
C LYS A 84 -20.38 -2.43 -18.10
N THR A 85 -20.59 -2.88 -18.64
CA THR A 85 -20.60 -2.74 -19.84
C THR A 85 -21.58 -2.40 -20.37
N HIS A 86 -21.89 -2.03 -20.60
CA HIS A 86 -22.85 -1.64 -21.06
C HIS A 86 -23.31 -1.86 -21.96
#